data_9b33c4101ce2acab6bfe778c4c55e661
#
_entry.id   9b33c4101ce2acab6bfe778c4c55e661
#
_cell.length_a   1.000
_cell.length_b   1.000
_cell.length_c   1.000
_cell.angle_alpha   90.00
_cell.angle_beta   90.00
_cell.angle_gamma   90.00
#
_symmetry.space_group_name_H-M   'P 1'
#
loop_
_entity.id
_entity.type
_entity.pdbx_description
1 polymer ?
#
loop_
_entity_poly.entity_id
_entity_poly.type
_entity_poly.pdbx_seq_one_letter_code
_entity_poly.pdbx_strand_id
1 'polypeptide(L)'
;DITAVEIQENACKLFSQSLEYNNLQDKIRIVNSDLNKLDGALPLGSFDLVACNPPYKISGGGITNPENAKLVARHESECTLDDVCRCGSSLLQFGGRLCICQRPERLADAMEAMRKYSVEPKKLRLVQQRKSKAPKLFLLEGRRGGKRGFLEVMPTLFIEDESGNFS
;
A
#
# COMPACT_ATOMS: atom_id res chain seq x y z
N ASP A 1 -14.40 2.39 -11.28
CA ASP A 1 -14.60 3.35 -10.17
C ASP A 1 -13.51 3.15 -9.14
N ILE A 2 -13.00 4.24 -8.56
CA ILE A 2 -11.93 4.23 -7.56
C ILE A 2 -12.49 4.81 -6.26
N THR A 3 -12.17 4.16 -5.14
CA THR A 3 -12.41 4.73 -3.81
C THR A 3 -11.08 4.93 -3.11
N ALA A 4 -10.79 6.15 -2.70
CA ALA A 4 -9.62 6.51 -1.92
C ALA A 4 -10.00 6.70 -0.46
N VAL A 5 -9.25 6.07 0.44
CA VAL A 5 -9.42 6.21 1.89
C VAL A 5 -8.24 7.01 2.43
N GLU A 6 -8.52 8.10 3.14
CA GLU A 6 -7.52 8.97 3.72
C GLU A 6 -8.00 9.46 5.10
N ILE A 7 -7.13 9.32 6.12
CA ILE A 7 -7.45 9.70 7.50
C ILE A 7 -7.33 11.20 7.74
N GLN A 8 -6.46 11.89 7.00
CA GLN A 8 -6.18 13.31 7.20
C GLN A 8 -7.20 14.17 6.45
N GLU A 9 -8.02 14.93 7.18
CA GLU A 9 -9.02 15.82 6.59
C GLU A 9 -8.44 16.85 5.61
N ASN A 10 -7.28 17.43 5.94
CA ASN A 10 -6.62 18.39 5.04
C ASN A 10 -6.13 17.74 3.74
N ALA A 11 -5.63 16.48 3.80
CA ALA A 11 -5.26 15.75 2.60
C ALA A 11 -6.49 15.43 1.73
N CYS A 12 -7.62 15.06 2.34
CA CYS A 12 -8.88 14.89 1.64
C CYS A 12 -9.34 16.17 0.91
N LYS A 13 -9.25 17.34 1.56
CA LYS A 13 -9.58 18.64 0.94
C LYS A 13 -8.70 18.95 -0.27
N LEU A 14 -7.38 18.79 -0.13
CA LEU A 14 -6.44 18.99 -1.24
C LEU A 14 -6.69 18.01 -2.38
N PHE A 15 -7.01 16.76 -2.05
CA PHE A 15 -7.33 15.74 -3.03
C PHE A 15 -8.62 16.07 -3.79
N SER A 16 -9.67 16.52 -3.10
CA SER A 16 -10.92 16.98 -3.75
C SER A 16 -10.66 18.12 -4.75
N GLN A 17 -9.88 19.12 -4.37
CA GLN A 17 -9.48 20.20 -5.28
C GLN A 17 -8.71 19.67 -6.51
N SER A 18 -7.82 18.70 -6.30
CA SER A 18 -7.09 18.08 -7.40
C SER A 18 -8.00 17.29 -8.33
N LEU A 19 -9.02 16.61 -7.80
CA LEU A 19 -10.01 15.89 -8.61
C LEU A 19 -10.85 16.86 -9.45
N GLU A 20 -11.31 17.96 -8.87
CA GLU A 20 -12.02 19.02 -9.58
C GLU A 20 -11.19 19.62 -10.70
N TYR A 21 -9.93 20.00 -10.39
CA TYR A 21 -9.01 20.58 -11.38
C TYR A 21 -8.76 19.64 -12.57
N ASN A 22 -8.75 18.32 -12.34
CA ASN A 22 -8.49 17.31 -13.39
C ASN A 22 -9.79 16.69 -13.95
N ASN A 23 -10.97 17.15 -13.59
CA ASN A 23 -12.28 16.58 -13.99
C ASN A 23 -12.40 15.07 -13.68
N LEU A 24 -11.97 14.66 -12.50
CA LEU A 24 -11.97 13.27 -12.03
C LEU A 24 -12.96 13.01 -10.87
N GLN A 25 -13.72 13.99 -10.43
CA GLN A 25 -14.64 13.89 -9.28
C GLN A 25 -15.73 12.83 -9.47
N ASP A 26 -16.12 12.54 -10.71
CA ASP A 26 -17.13 11.52 -11.03
C ASP A 26 -16.54 10.10 -11.09
N LYS A 27 -15.19 9.97 -11.08
CA LYS A 27 -14.47 8.69 -11.21
C LYS A 27 -13.86 8.23 -9.89
N ILE A 28 -13.59 9.16 -8.98
CA ILE A 28 -12.86 8.88 -7.73
C ILE A 28 -13.67 9.41 -6.55
N ARG A 29 -14.11 8.50 -5.69
CA ARG A 29 -14.75 8.81 -4.41
C ARG A 29 -13.69 8.90 -3.32
N ILE A 30 -13.72 9.97 -2.51
CA ILE A 30 -12.89 10.11 -1.31
C ILE A 30 -13.70 9.73 -0.07
N VAL A 31 -13.12 8.92 0.79
CA VAL A 31 -13.66 8.55 2.11
C VAL A 31 -12.67 9.03 3.17
N ASN A 32 -13.03 10.05 3.93
CA ASN A 32 -12.23 10.51 5.06
C ASN A 32 -12.50 9.60 6.26
N SER A 33 -11.64 8.61 6.47
CA SER A 33 -11.77 7.63 7.54
C SER A 33 -10.43 7.00 7.89
N ASP A 34 -10.34 6.51 9.11
CA ASP A 34 -9.31 5.57 9.54
C ASP A 34 -9.53 4.20 8.87
N LEU A 35 -8.46 3.60 8.34
CA LEU A 35 -8.47 2.27 7.74
C LEU A 35 -9.10 1.22 8.69
N ASN A 36 -8.87 1.36 9.99
CA ASN A 36 -9.38 0.45 11.01
C ASN A 36 -10.86 0.67 11.36
N LYS A 37 -11.50 1.71 10.81
CA LYS A 37 -12.89 2.11 11.09
C LYS A 37 -13.74 2.17 9.83
N LEU A 38 -13.47 1.32 8.86
CA LEU A 38 -14.21 1.27 7.59
C LEU A 38 -15.49 0.43 7.64
N ASP A 39 -15.83 -0.16 8.79
CA ASP A 39 -17.03 -0.98 8.95
C ASP A 39 -18.29 -0.17 8.63
N GLY A 40 -19.03 -0.62 7.64
CA GLY A 40 -20.23 0.05 7.12
C GLY A 40 -19.97 1.23 6.18
N ALA A 41 -18.74 1.77 6.09
CA ALA A 41 -18.40 2.85 5.16
C ALA A 41 -18.17 2.37 3.73
N LEU A 42 -17.68 1.14 3.57
CA LEU A 42 -17.41 0.50 2.29
C LEU A 42 -18.02 -0.89 2.22
N PRO A 43 -18.50 -1.33 1.04
CA PRO A 43 -19.06 -2.67 0.87
C PRO A 43 -17.95 -3.72 0.96
N LEU A 44 -18.12 -4.71 1.84
CA LEU A 44 -17.20 -5.82 2.00
C LEU A 44 -17.28 -6.79 0.80
N GLY A 45 -16.15 -7.40 0.46
CA GLY A 45 -16.09 -8.45 -0.57
C GLY A 45 -16.46 -7.98 -1.98
N SER A 46 -16.33 -6.69 -2.30
CA SER A 46 -16.82 -6.11 -3.55
C SER A 46 -15.74 -5.50 -4.46
N PHE A 47 -14.53 -5.32 -3.95
CA PHE A 47 -13.45 -4.70 -4.71
C PHE A 47 -12.61 -5.74 -5.46
N ASP A 48 -12.27 -5.43 -6.71
CA ASP A 48 -11.36 -6.24 -7.54
C ASP A 48 -9.90 -6.06 -7.14
N LEU A 49 -9.56 -4.85 -6.68
CA LEU A 49 -8.20 -4.42 -6.36
C LEU A 49 -8.21 -3.49 -5.15
N VAL A 50 -7.32 -3.77 -4.22
CA VAL A 50 -6.94 -2.84 -3.14
C VAL A 50 -5.45 -2.58 -3.28
N ALA A 51 -5.05 -1.30 -3.30
CA ALA A 51 -3.64 -0.89 -3.33
C ALA A 51 -3.33 -0.02 -2.12
N CYS A 52 -2.19 -0.26 -1.48
CA CYS A 52 -1.73 0.52 -0.34
C CYS A 52 -0.22 0.73 -0.39
N ASN A 53 0.19 1.95 -0.06
CA ASN A 53 1.57 2.29 0.23
C ASN A 53 1.66 2.65 1.73
N PRO A 54 1.73 1.65 2.63
CA PRO A 54 1.72 1.89 4.06
C PRO A 54 3.00 2.57 4.53
N PRO A 55 3.00 3.21 5.73
CA PRO A 55 4.20 3.85 6.29
C PRO A 55 5.39 2.88 6.35
N TYR A 56 6.60 3.39 6.06
CA TYR A 56 7.81 2.56 5.92
C TYR A 56 8.57 2.29 7.21
N LYS A 57 8.29 3.03 8.28
CA LYS A 57 9.08 2.95 9.49
C LYS A 57 8.61 1.84 10.42
N ILE A 58 9.57 1.21 11.09
CA ILE A 58 9.35 0.31 12.23
C ILE A 58 9.41 1.16 13.49
N SER A 59 8.45 1.03 14.39
CA SER A 59 8.50 1.68 15.71
C SER A 59 9.83 1.32 16.41
N GLY A 60 10.70 2.32 16.64
CA GLY A 60 12.01 2.12 17.28
C GLY A 60 13.25 2.46 16.46
N GLY A 61 13.13 2.81 15.18
CA GLY A 61 14.27 3.20 14.33
C GLY A 61 14.58 4.72 14.42
N GLY A 62 15.77 5.04 14.87
CA GLY A 62 16.43 6.32 15.03
C GLY A 62 15.74 7.61 14.55
N ILE A 63 15.46 8.48 15.50
CA ILE A 63 14.75 9.75 15.30
C ILE A 63 15.77 10.88 15.21
N THR A 64 15.74 11.65 14.11
CA THR A 64 16.59 12.82 13.93
C THR A 64 15.89 14.16 14.23
N ASN A 65 14.56 14.17 14.43
CA ASN A 65 13.81 15.39 14.78
C ASN A 65 12.57 15.06 15.66
N PRO A 66 12.47 15.61 16.92
CA PRO A 66 11.41 15.28 17.87
C PRO A 66 9.98 15.64 17.41
N GLU A 67 9.78 16.72 16.64
CA GLU A 67 8.43 17.11 16.19
C GLU A 67 7.94 16.22 15.04
N ASN A 68 8.78 15.94 14.07
CA ASN A 68 8.47 14.98 13.00
C ASN A 68 8.33 13.56 13.54
N ALA A 69 9.06 13.21 14.61
CA ALA A 69 8.95 11.95 15.31
C ALA A 69 7.58 11.69 15.94
N LYS A 70 6.99 12.70 16.57
CA LYS A 70 5.65 12.60 17.19
C LYS A 70 4.54 12.43 16.13
N LEU A 71 4.65 13.16 15.01
CA LEU A 71 3.70 13.02 13.90
C LEU A 71 3.84 11.65 13.24
N VAL A 72 5.06 11.21 12.96
CA VAL A 72 5.35 9.92 12.33
C VAL A 72 4.97 8.75 13.26
N ALA A 73 5.33 8.81 14.56
CA ALA A 73 4.96 7.79 15.54
C ALA A 73 3.43 7.70 15.74
N ARG A 74 2.70 8.80 15.60
CA ARG A 74 1.24 8.81 15.66
C ARG A 74 0.62 8.08 14.47
N HIS A 75 1.17 8.26 13.26
CA HIS A 75 0.70 7.57 12.06
C HIS A 75 1.12 6.09 12.01
N GLU A 76 2.29 5.74 12.57
CA GLU A 76 2.77 4.35 12.63
C GLU A 76 2.11 3.52 13.74
N SER A 77 1.67 4.15 14.83
CA SER A 77 0.86 3.47 15.86
C SER A 77 -0.58 3.20 15.39
N GLU A 78 -1.01 3.82 14.30
CA GLU A 78 -2.40 3.79 13.82
C GLU A 78 -2.64 2.85 12.63
N CYS A 79 -1.60 2.42 11.88
CA CYS A 79 -1.77 1.53 10.72
C CYS A 79 -0.55 0.60 10.52
N THR A 80 -0.72 -0.67 10.83
CA THR A 80 0.30 -1.70 10.63
C THR A 80 0.10 -2.45 9.29
N LEU A 81 1.11 -3.22 8.86
CA LEU A 81 0.95 -4.17 7.72
C LEU A 81 -0.17 -5.17 7.97
N ASP A 82 -0.36 -5.58 9.22
CA ASP A 82 -1.43 -6.48 9.64
C ASP A 82 -2.81 -5.83 9.41
N ASP A 83 -2.98 -4.57 9.77
CA ASP A 83 -4.22 -3.81 9.54
C ASP A 83 -4.51 -3.64 8.06
N VAL A 84 -3.50 -3.29 7.25
CA VAL A 84 -3.63 -3.17 5.79
C VAL A 84 -4.09 -4.49 5.17
N CYS A 85 -3.47 -5.60 5.55
CA CYS A 85 -3.82 -6.92 5.01
C CYS A 85 -5.20 -7.38 5.48
N ARG A 86 -5.56 -7.14 6.74
CA ARG A 86 -6.87 -7.45 7.31
C ARG A 86 -7.97 -6.67 6.59
N CYS A 87 -7.83 -5.36 6.52
CA CYS A 87 -8.80 -4.49 5.86
C CYS A 87 -8.87 -4.78 4.36
N GLY A 88 -7.72 -4.84 3.67
CA GLY A 88 -7.66 -5.14 2.24
C GLY A 88 -8.33 -6.46 1.90
N SER A 89 -8.08 -7.51 2.70
CA SER A 89 -8.75 -8.80 2.50
C SER A 89 -10.26 -8.73 2.69
N SER A 90 -10.76 -7.97 3.68
CA SER A 90 -12.20 -7.86 3.92
C SER A 90 -12.94 -7.13 2.79
N LEU A 91 -12.30 -6.13 2.19
CA LEU A 91 -12.85 -5.34 1.08
C LEU A 91 -12.84 -6.11 -0.25
N LEU A 92 -11.82 -6.94 -0.51
CA LEU A 92 -11.66 -7.67 -1.77
C LEU A 92 -12.74 -8.74 -1.94
N GLN A 93 -13.22 -8.90 -3.16
CA GLN A 93 -13.97 -10.10 -3.57
C GLN A 93 -13.04 -11.33 -3.64
N PHE A 94 -13.62 -12.53 -3.69
CA PHE A 94 -12.84 -13.76 -3.91
C PHE A 94 -12.07 -13.69 -5.25
N GLY A 95 -10.77 -13.93 -5.22
CA GLY A 95 -9.89 -13.78 -6.38
C GLY A 95 -9.42 -12.36 -6.64
N GLY A 96 -9.89 -11.36 -5.88
CA GLY A 96 -9.42 -9.98 -5.91
C GLY A 96 -7.96 -9.86 -5.45
N ARG A 97 -7.33 -8.73 -5.74
CA ARG A 97 -5.88 -8.52 -5.58
C ARG A 97 -5.58 -7.44 -4.55
N LEU A 98 -4.65 -7.74 -3.63
CA LEU A 98 -4.04 -6.77 -2.72
C LEU A 98 -2.64 -6.44 -3.21
N CYS A 99 -2.37 -5.16 -3.47
CA CYS A 99 -1.07 -4.66 -3.87
C CYS A 99 -0.46 -3.77 -2.78
N ILE A 100 0.75 -4.10 -2.34
CA ILE A 100 1.48 -3.35 -1.32
C ILE A 100 2.82 -2.89 -1.89
N CYS A 101 3.17 -1.61 -1.64
CA CYS A 101 4.50 -1.07 -1.84
C CYS A 101 5.17 -0.92 -0.48
N GLN A 102 6.38 -1.48 -0.30
CA GLN A 102 7.09 -1.40 0.99
C GLN A 102 8.60 -1.58 0.81
N ARG A 103 9.38 -1.36 1.89
CA ARG A 103 10.83 -1.56 1.91
C ARG A 103 11.22 -3.04 1.97
N PRO A 104 12.35 -3.45 1.35
CA PRO A 104 12.76 -4.86 1.27
C PRO A 104 12.88 -5.57 2.62
N GLU A 105 13.28 -4.87 3.67
CA GLU A 105 13.38 -5.43 5.04
C GLU A 105 12.03 -5.88 5.61
N ARG A 106 10.89 -5.41 5.04
CA ARG A 106 9.54 -5.78 5.47
C ARG A 106 8.90 -6.86 4.58
N LEU A 107 9.65 -7.44 3.64
CA LEU A 107 9.09 -8.39 2.68
C LEU A 107 8.54 -9.66 3.34
N ALA A 108 9.28 -10.21 4.30
CA ALA A 108 8.83 -11.41 5.04
C ALA A 108 7.55 -11.11 5.83
N ASP A 109 7.53 -9.98 6.56
CA ASP A 109 6.36 -9.56 7.35
C ASP A 109 5.12 -9.33 6.45
N ALA A 110 5.32 -8.72 5.27
CA ALA A 110 4.23 -8.47 4.32
C ALA A 110 3.63 -9.78 3.78
N MET A 111 4.47 -10.76 3.46
CA MET A 111 4.02 -12.08 3.01
C MET A 111 3.28 -12.85 4.11
N GLU A 112 3.78 -12.79 5.35
CA GLU A 112 3.15 -13.41 6.51
C GLU A 112 1.79 -12.77 6.78
N ALA A 113 1.72 -11.43 6.85
CA ALA A 113 0.48 -10.70 7.06
C ALA A 113 -0.56 -10.98 5.96
N MET A 114 -0.16 -11.00 4.68
CA MET A 114 -1.06 -11.39 3.59
C MET A 114 -1.65 -12.78 3.81
N ARG A 115 -0.80 -13.79 4.10
CA ARG A 115 -1.25 -15.18 4.31
C ARG A 115 -2.16 -15.35 5.51
N LYS A 116 -1.90 -14.62 6.60
CA LYS A 116 -2.74 -14.58 7.79
C LYS A 116 -4.20 -14.21 7.45
N TYR A 117 -4.39 -13.33 6.49
CA TYR A 117 -5.72 -12.86 6.05
C TYR A 117 -6.17 -13.47 4.72
N SER A 118 -5.72 -14.69 4.40
CA SER A 118 -6.14 -15.44 3.21
C SER A 118 -5.86 -14.74 1.88
N VAL A 119 -4.83 -13.94 1.84
CA VAL A 119 -4.29 -13.33 0.62
C VAL A 119 -2.96 -14.01 0.29
N GLU A 120 -2.92 -14.86 -0.72
CA GLU A 120 -1.69 -15.56 -1.09
C GLU A 120 -0.82 -14.67 -2.00
N PRO A 121 0.46 -14.39 -1.63
CA PRO A 121 1.39 -13.66 -2.48
C PRO A 121 1.58 -14.33 -3.84
N LYS A 122 1.47 -13.58 -4.93
CA LYS A 122 1.51 -14.09 -6.30
C LYS A 122 2.54 -13.44 -7.20
N LYS A 123 2.79 -12.13 -7.01
CA LYS A 123 3.81 -11.42 -7.79
C LYS A 123 4.65 -10.54 -6.89
N LEU A 124 5.95 -10.60 -7.10
CA LEU A 124 6.93 -9.73 -6.45
C LEU A 124 7.72 -9.00 -7.53
N ARG A 125 7.84 -7.69 -7.40
CA ARG A 125 8.72 -6.87 -8.22
C ARG A 125 9.58 -6.00 -7.32
N LEU A 126 10.91 -6.06 -7.50
CA LEU A 126 11.83 -5.16 -6.82
C LEU A 126 11.92 -3.83 -7.58
N VAL A 127 12.04 -2.73 -6.84
CA VAL A 127 12.22 -1.39 -7.40
C VAL A 127 13.59 -0.88 -6.99
N GLN A 128 14.37 -0.47 -7.96
CA GLN A 128 15.77 -0.10 -7.85
C GLN A 128 16.01 1.23 -8.55
N GLN A 129 16.80 2.11 -7.96
CA GLN A 129 17.11 3.38 -8.61
C GLN A 129 17.83 3.13 -9.93
N ARG A 130 18.93 2.38 -9.90
CA ARG A 130 19.72 1.95 -11.07
C ARG A 130 20.37 0.60 -10.80
N LYS A 131 20.89 -0.08 -11.83
CA LYS A 131 21.47 -1.43 -11.74
C LYS A 131 22.55 -1.58 -10.66
N SER A 132 23.35 -0.53 -10.41
CA SER A 132 24.44 -0.54 -9.43
C SER A 132 24.01 -0.31 -7.98
N LYS A 133 22.72 -0.06 -7.71
CA LYS A 133 22.20 0.19 -6.35
C LYS A 133 21.34 -0.96 -5.89
N ALA A 134 21.31 -1.22 -4.59
CA ALA A 134 20.39 -2.20 -4.02
C ALA A 134 18.91 -1.74 -4.17
N PRO A 135 17.95 -2.68 -4.24
CA PRO A 135 16.52 -2.34 -4.23
C PRO A 135 16.15 -1.50 -3.00
N LYS A 136 15.31 -0.49 -3.22
CA LYS A 136 14.82 0.42 -2.17
C LYS A 136 13.38 0.10 -1.78
N LEU A 137 12.62 -0.45 -2.70
CA LEU A 137 11.22 -0.83 -2.50
C LEU A 137 10.95 -2.18 -3.17
N PHE A 138 9.86 -2.81 -2.75
CA PHE A 138 9.22 -3.88 -3.49
C PHE A 138 7.74 -3.56 -3.72
N LEU A 139 7.20 -4.13 -4.78
CA LEU A 139 5.78 -4.23 -5.07
C LEU A 139 5.38 -5.68 -4.90
N LEU A 140 4.41 -5.95 -4.02
CA LEU A 140 3.92 -7.30 -3.75
C LEU A 140 2.42 -7.35 -4.06
N GLU A 141 2.03 -8.21 -4.99
CA GLU A 141 0.64 -8.53 -5.27
C GLU A 141 0.27 -9.87 -4.65
N GLY A 142 -0.79 -9.90 -3.86
CA GLY A 142 -1.40 -11.11 -3.35
C GLY A 142 -2.83 -11.29 -3.86
N ARG A 143 -3.32 -12.53 -3.93
CA ARG A 143 -4.67 -12.87 -4.38
C ARG A 143 -5.52 -13.43 -3.25
N ARG A 144 -6.69 -12.85 -2.99
CA ARG A 144 -7.63 -13.33 -1.97
C ARG A 144 -8.15 -14.73 -2.34
N GLY A 145 -8.03 -15.68 -1.41
CA GLY A 145 -8.41 -17.09 -1.64
C GLY A 145 -7.53 -17.82 -2.64
N GLY A 146 -6.34 -17.26 -2.99
CA GLY A 146 -5.40 -17.90 -3.89
C GLY A 146 -4.82 -19.20 -3.33
N LYS A 147 -4.57 -20.19 -4.19
CA LYS A 147 -3.84 -21.41 -3.80
C LYS A 147 -2.40 -21.07 -3.40
N ARG A 148 -1.85 -21.73 -2.39
CA ARG A 148 -0.47 -21.54 -1.95
C ARG A 148 0.56 -21.82 -3.05
N GLY A 149 1.66 -21.07 -3.01
CA GLY A 149 2.76 -21.20 -3.95
C GLY A 149 2.59 -20.42 -5.24
N PHE A 150 3.46 -20.71 -6.22
CA PHE A 150 3.49 -20.02 -7.52
C PHE A 150 3.71 -18.51 -7.42
N LEU A 151 4.65 -18.07 -6.57
CA LEU A 151 5.12 -16.69 -6.53
C LEU A 151 5.98 -16.41 -7.76
N GLU A 152 5.52 -15.53 -8.62
CA GLU A 152 6.29 -15.00 -9.76
C GLU A 152 7.15 -13.83 -9.29
N VAL A 153 8.47 -13.92 -9.52
CA VAL A 153 9.38 -12.77 -9.33
C VAL A 153 9.57 -12.11 -10.67
N MET A 154 9.03 -10.91 -10.80
CA MET A 154 9.08 -10.13 -12.04
C MET A 154 10.46 -9.47 -12.23
N PRO A 155 10.83 -9.12 -13.47
CA PRO A 155 12.03 -8.32 -13.72
C PRO A 155 12.04 -7.05 -12.86
N THR A 156 13.21 -6.69 -12.33
CA THR A 156 13.39 -5.47 -11.51
C THR A 156 12.96 -4.23 -12.29
N LEU A 157 12.23 -3.34 -11.63
CA LEU A 157 11.92 -2.00 -12.15
C LEU A 157 13.08 -1.06 -11.82
N PHE A 158 13.71 -0.53 -12.84
CA PHE A 158 14.71 0.55 -12.69
C PHE A 158 14.00 1.89 -12.88
N ILE A 159 14.29 2.86 -12.00
CA ILE A 159 13.72 4.21 -12.08
C ILE A 159 14.55 5.07 -13.04
N GLU A 160 15.87 4.84 -13.07
CA GLU A 160 16.80 5.58 -13.90
C GLU A 160 17.56 4.63 -14.84
N ASP A 161 17.86 5.12 -16.04
CA ASP A 161 18.82 4.48 -16.94
C ASP A 161 20.27 4.62 -16.44
N GLU A 162 21.24 4.14 -17.21
CA GLU A 162 22.68 4.23 -16.87
C GLU A 162 23.22 5.66 -16.90
N SER A 163 22.54 6.56 -17.61
CA SER A 163 22.87 7.99 -17.72
C SER A 163 22.20 8.84 -16.63
N GLY A 164 21.31 8.26 -15.82
CA GLY A 164 20.60 8.94 -14.74
C GLY A 164 19.28 9.60 -15.17
N ASN A 165 18.80 9.33 -16.37
CA ASN A 165 17.48 9.79 -16.81
C ASN A 165 16.41 8.84 -16.32
N PHE A 166 15.19 9.33 -16.09
CA PHE A 166 14.05 8.48 -15.79
C PHE A 166 13.74 7.54 -16.97
N SER A 167 13.56 6.24 -16.65
CA SER A 167 13.25 5.19 -17.63
C SER A 167 11.75 5.11 -17.94
#